data_b3ec41b1a2e07f22b64f708253f032f1
#
_entry.id   b3ec41b1a2e07f22b64f708253f032f1
#
_cell.length_a   1.000
_cell.length_b   1.000
_cell.length_c   1.000
_cell.angle_alpha   90.00
_cell.angle_beta   90.00
_cell.angle_gamma   90.00
#
_symmetry.space_group_name_H-M   'P 1'
#
loop_
_entity.id
_entity.type
_entity.pdbx_description
1 polymer ?
#
loop_
_entity_poly.entity_id
_entity_poly.type
_entity_poly.pdbx_seq_one_letter_code
_entity_poly.pdbx_strand_id
1 'polypeptide(L)'
;MTLNVTEDIRSITELKRNTNSVLDQLHKTRRPVVLTVNGKAEAVIIDAKEYEKISTAFNMLKHLLPAEEDIKEGRYTEAKGFFEEFKREKGI
;
A
#
# COMPACT_ATOMS: atom_id res chain seq x y z
N MET A 1 7.05 6.60 -2.46
CA MET A 1 7.57 5.23 -2.64
C MET A 1 7.78 4.96 -4.10
N THR A 2 8.94 4.39 -4.42
CA THR A 2 9.29 4.04 -5.79
C THR A 2 9.26 2.53 -5.94
N LEU A 3 8.84 2.05 -7.09
CA LEU A 3 8.78 0.63 -7.39
C LEU A 3 9.89 0.28 -8.37
N ASN A 4 10.67 -0.75 -8.06
CA ASN A 4 11.70 -1.25 -8.96
C ASN A 4 11.16 -2.48 -9.68
N VAL A 5 10.93 -2.37 -10.99
CA VAL A 5 10.26 -3.42 -11.76
C VAL A 5 11.04 -4.72 -11.78
N THR A 6 12.37 -4.66 -11.64
CA THR A 6 13.19 -5.87 -11.69
C THR A 6 13.29 -6.59 -10.36
N GLU A 7 13.14 -5.88 -9.25
CA GLU A 7 13.31 -6.47 -7.92
C GLU A 7 12.03 -6.56 -7.11
N ASP A 8 11.08 -5.66 -7.37
CA ASP A 8 9.91 -5.51 -6.51
C ASP A 8 8.67 -6.24 -7.03
N ILE A 9 8.81 -7.04 -8.07
CA ILE A 9 7.72 -7.87 -8.58
C ILE A 9 8.06 -9.33 -8.33
N ARG A 10 7.22 -10.01 -7.56
CA ARG A 10 7.44 -11.41 -7.17
C ARG A 10 6.16 -12.20 -7.38
N SER A 11 6.30 -13.50 -7.64
CA SER A 11 5.14 -14.37 -7.73
C SER A 11 4.68 -14.80 -6.35
N ILE A 12 3.40 -15.15 -6.23
CA ILE A 12 2.86 -15.68 -4.97
C ILE A 12 3.57 -16.98 -4.58
N THR A 13 3.98 -17.77 -5.56
CA THR A 13 4.74 -19.01 -5.31
C THR A 13 6.07 -18.70 -4.65
N GLU A 14 6.75 -17.67 -5.13
CA GLU A 14 8.02 -17.23 -4.56
C GLU A 14 7.86 -16.77 -3.12
N LEU A 15 6.79 -16.04 -2.84
CA LEU A 15 6.47 -15.63 -1.48
C LEU A 15 6.29 -16.84 -0.56
N LYS A 16 5.56 -17.86 -1.04
CA LYS A 16 5.32 -19.06 -0.24
C LYS A 16 6.61 -19.84 0.05
N ARG A 17 7.50 -19.89 -0.93
CA ARG A 17 8.76 -20.61 -0.78
C ARG A 17 9.78 -19.88 0.04
N ASN A 18 9.86 -18.57 -0.12
CA ASN A 18 10.90 -17.74 0.47
C ASN A 18 10.32 -16.54 1.21
N THR A 19 9.37 -16.79 2.10
CA THR A 19 8.69 -15.72 2.85
C THR A 19 9.67 -14.79 3.54
N ASN A 20 10.66 -15.35 4.24
CA ASN A 20 11.62 -14.53 4.98
C ASN A 20 12.46 -13.66 4.06
N SER A 21 12.82 -14.16 2.88
CA SER A 21 13.59 -13.40 1.90
C SER A 21 12.80 -12.19 1.40
N VAL A 22 11.52 -12.39 1.14
CA VAL A 22 10.65 -11.29 0.69
C VAL A 22 10.48 -10.25 1.79
N LEU A 23 10.27 -10.69 3.03
CA LEU A 23 10.15 -9.77 4.16
C LEU A 23 11.44 -9.00 4.42
N ASP A 24 12.59 -9.66 4.29
CA ASP A 24 13.88 -9.00 4.41
C ASP A 24 14.06 -7.93 3.34
N GLN A 25 13.64 -8.22 2.11
CA GLN A 25 13.67 -7.25 1.03
C GLN A 25 12.82 -6.03 1.37
N LEU A 26 11.60 -6.24 1.89
CA LEU A 26 10.73 -5.16 2.31
C LEU A 26 11.40 -4.27 3.36
N HIS A 27 12.02 -4.89 4.36
CA HIS A 27 12.68 -4.14 5.44
C HIS A 27 13.89 -3.36 4.95
N LYS A 28 14.65 -3.93 4.03
CA LYS A 28 15.86 -3.29 3.52
C LYS A 28 15.57 -2.17 2.53
N THR A 29 14.67 -2.43 1.59
CA THR A 29 14.42 -1.47 0.52
C THR A 29 13.38 -0.43 0.87
N ARG A 30 12.48 -0.76 1.81
CA ARG A 30 11.33 0.06 2.16
C ARG A 30 10.41 0.32 0.97
N ARG A 31 10.51 -0.50 -0.07
CA ARG A 31 9.66 -0.40 -1.24
C ARG A 31 8.61 -1.51 -1.21
N PRO A 32 7.41 -1.24 -1.71
CA PRO A 32 6.39 -2.28 -1.77
C PRO A 32 6.79 -3.36 -2.78
N VAL A 33 6.31 -4.57 -2.54
CA VAL A 33 6.52 -5.70 -3.45
C VAL A 33 5.18 -6.07 -4.06
N VAL A 34 5.13 -6.11 -5.38
CA VAL A 34 3.93 -6.51 -6.12
C VAL A 34 3.93 -8.04 -6.24
N LEU A 35 2.84 -8.65 -5.84
CA LEU A 35 2.67 -10.11 -5.95
C LEU A 35 1.84 -10.44 -7.18
N THR A 36 2.33 -11.38 -7.96
CA THR A 36 1.65 -11.81 -9.17
C THR A 36 1.13 -13.25 -9.03
N VAL A 37 0.02 -13.49 -9.69
CA VAL A 37 -0.57 -14.81 -9.84
C VAL A 37 -0.79 -15.00 -11.33
N ASN A 38 -0.20 -16.04 -11.91
CA ASN A 38 -0.27 -16.31 -13.36
C ASN A 38 0.15 -15.09 -14.19
N GLY A 39 1.17 -14.38 -13.74
CA GLY A 39 1.71 -13.23 -14.43
C GLY A 39 0.92 -11.94 -14.27
N LYS A 40 -0.14 -11.95 -13.48
CA LYS A 40 -0.96 -10.77 -13.24
C LYS A 40 -0.74 -10.25 -11.81
N ALA A 41 -0.66 -8.95 -11.68
CA ALA A 41 -0.54 -8.32 -10.36
C ALA A 41 -1.85 -8.50 -9.59
N GLU A 42 -1.79 -9.17 -8.44
CA GLU A 42 -2.97 -9.45 -7.63
C GLU A 42 -2.95 -8.76 -6.28
N ALA A 43 -1.75 -8.48 -5.75
CA ALA A 43 -1.62 -7.93 -4.42
C ALA A 43 -0.33 -7.15 -4.30
N VAL A 44 -0.24 -6.36 -3.24
CA VAL A 44 0.97 -5.60 -2.93
C VAL A 44 1.26 -5.78 -1.45
N ILE A 45 2.51 -6.08 -1.12
CA ILE A 45 2.98 -6.15 0.27
C ILE A 45 3.73 -4.87 0.57
N ILE A 46 3.42 -4.26 1.70
CA ILE A 46 4.07 -3.04 2.16
C ILE A 46 4.62 -3.28 3.56
N ASP A 47 5.83 -2.77 3.82
CA ASP A 47 6.40 -2.82 5.16
C ASP A 47 5.46 -2.10 6.14
N ALA A 48 5.28 -2.67 7.34
CA ALA A 48 4.33 -2.13 8.31
C ALA A 48 4.63 -0.68 8.70
N LYS A 49 5.92 -0.34 8.84
CA LYS A 49 6.31 1.03 9.17
C LYS A 49 6.01 2.00 8.02
N GLU A 50 6.21 1.54 6.80
CA GLU A 50 5.88 2.36 5.63
C GLU A 50 4.37 2.55 5.52
N TYR A 51 3.60 1.52 5.81
CA TYR A 51 2.15 1.63 5.85
C TYR A 51 1.70 2.64 6.90
N GLU A 52 2.30 2.61 8.10
CA GLU A 52 1.99 3.57 9.14
C GLU A 52 2.27 5.01 8.70
N LYS A 53 3.37 5.23 7.98
CA LYS A 53 3.70 6.56 7.44
C LYS A 53 2.63 7.02 6.45
N ILE A 54 2.20 6.15 5.58
CA ILE A 54 1.15 6.45 4.59
C ILE A 54 -0.15 6.78 5.31
N SER A 55 -0.52 5.99 6.30
CA SER A 55 -1.74 6.17 7.07
C SER A 55 -1.71 7.50 7.84
N THR A 56 -0.58 7.80 8.46
CA THR A 56 -0.40 9.06 9.18
C THR A 56 -0.49 10.25 8.24
N ALA A 57 0.18 10.18 7.10
CA ALA A 57 0.15 11.24 6.11
C ALA A 57 -1.27 11.47 5.59
N PHE A 58 -2.02 10.39 5.36
CA PHE A 58 -3.41 10.48 4.93
C PHE A 58 -4.27 11.17 5.99
N ASN A 59 -4.08 10.82 7.27
CA ASN A 59 -4.83 11.44 8.35
C ASN A 59 -4.50 12.92 8.51
N MET A 60 -3.23 13.27 8.34
CA MET A 60 -2.81 14.68 8.37
C MET A 60 -3.47 15.47 7.24
N LEU A 61 -3.47 14.90 6.04
CA LEU A 61 -4.11 15.51 4.89
C LEU A 61 -5.61 15.72 5.14
N LYS A 62 -6.23 14.76 5.79
CA LYS A 62 -7.64 14.83 6.17
C LYS A 62 -7.94 16.06 7.03
N HIS A 63 -7.02 16.44 7.90
CA HIS A 63 -7.18 17.60 8.77
C HIS A 63 -6.81 18.93 8.09
N LEU A 64 -6.06 18.87 7.00
CA LEU A 64 -5.58 20.06 6.31
C LEU A 64 -6.48 20.51 5.17
N LEU A 65 -7.34 19.63 4.66
CA LEU A 65 -8.22 19.97 3.55
C LEU A 65 -9.42 20.76 4.04
N PRO A 66 -9.65 21.96 3.48
CA PRO A 66 -10.82 22.76 3.85
C PRO A 66 -12.12 22.12 3.37
N ALA A 67 -13.15 22.19 4.18
CA ALA A 67 -14.44 21.58 3.85
C ALA A 67 -15.16 22.30 2.71
N GLU A 68 -14.85 23.57 2.48
CA GLU A 68 -15.49 24.37 1.43
C GLU A 68 -14.99 24.10 0.03
N GLU A 69 -13.97 23.28 -0.13
CA GLU A 69 -13.45 22.89 -1.45
C GLU A 69 -14.19 21.66 -1.96
N ASP A 70 -15.41 21.87 -2.45
CA ASP A 70 -16.33 20.79 -2.81
C ASP A 70 -15.76 19.75 -3.78
N ILE A 71 -15.07 20.20 -4.83
CA ILE A 71 -14.53 19.31 -5.83
C ILE A 71 -13.45 18.40 -5.23
N LYS A 72 -12.56 19.01 -4.44
CA LYS A 72 -11.51 18.26 -3.75
C LYS A 72 -12.09 17.39 -2.65
N GLU A 73 -13.13 17.88 -2.01
CA GLU A 73 -13.83 17.12 -0.99
C GLU A 73 -14.47 15.87 -1.54
N GLY A 74 -15.05 15.93 -2.73
CA GLY A 74 -15.61 14.76 -3.40
C GLY A 74 -14.55 13.70 -3.63
N ARG A 75 -13.39 14.10 -4.17
CA ARG A 75 -12.28 13.18 -4.39
C ARG A 75 -11.72 12.63 -3.09
N TYR A 76 -11.65 13.48 -2.09
CA TYR A 76 -11.17 13.08 -0.78
C TYR A 76 -12.09 12.04 -0.14
N THR A 77 -13.38 12.25 -0.24
CA THR A 77 -14.36 11.31 0.31
C THR A 77 -14.27 9.95 -0.37
N GLU A 78 -14.09 9.95 -1.68
CA GLU A 78 -13.89 8.72 -2.44
C GLU A 78 -12.62 7.98 -2.01
N ALA A 79 -11.52 8.71 -1.91
CA ALA A 79 -10.25 8.13 -1.49
C ALA A 79 -10.31 7.62 -0.06
N LYS A 80 -10.96 8.35 0.82
CA LYS A 80 -11.13 7.96 2.21
C LYS A 80 -11.97 6.69 2.31
N GLY A 81 -13.06 6.62 1.56
CA GLY A 81 -13.92 5.44 1.54
C GLY A 81 -13.17 4.21 1.09
N PHE A 82 -12.40 4.34 0.01
CA PHE A 82 -11.58 3.26 -0.51
C PHE A 82 -10.54 2.81 0.53
N PHE A 83 -9.88 3.76 1.17
CA PHE A 83 -8.84 3.47 2.15
C PHE A 83 -9.42 2.76 3.38
N GLU A 84 -10.56 3.21 3.86
CA GLU A 84 -11.21 2.58 5.01
C GLU A 84 -11.74 1.19 4.69
N GLU A 85 -12.23 0.99 3.48
CA GLU A 85 -12.63 -0.31 3.01
C GLU A 85 -11.44 -1.26 2.95
N PHE A 86 -10.31 -0.77 2.46
CA PHE A 86 -9.07 -1.52 2.42
C PHE A 86 -8.63 -1.94 3.83
N LYS A 87 -8.67 -1.01 4.78
CA LYS A 87 -8.33 -1.30 6.18
C LYS A 87 -9.24 -2.36 6.77
N ARG A 88 -10.52 -2.27 6.49
CA ARG A 88 -11.50 -3.22 7.00
C ARG A 88 -11.24 -4.62 6.46
N GLU A 89 -10.98 -4.73 5.17
CA GLU A 89 -10.70 -6.01 4.53
C GLU A 89 -9.43 -6.65 5.07
N LYS A 90 -8.43 -5.84 5.40
CA LYS A 90 -7.16 -6.33 5.91
C LYS A 90 -7.13 -6.51 7.42
N GLY A 91 -8.15 -6.09 8.13
CA GLY A 91 -8.22 -6.21 9.57
C GLY A 91 -7.30 -5.26 10.33
N ILE A 92 -7.01 -4.13 9.75
CA ILE A 92 -6.13 -3.13 10.37
C ILE A 92 -6.83 -1.80 10.61
#